data_31a6d1c560800c254d9a4ea2244a37f1
#
_entry.id   31a6d1c560800c254d9a4ea2244a37f1
#
_cell.length_a   1.000
_cell.length_b   1.000
_cell.length_c   1.000
_cell.angle_alpha   90.00
_cell.angle_beta   90.00
_cell.angle_gamma   90.00
#
_symmetry.space_group_name_H-M   'P 1'
#
loop_
_entity.id
_entity.type
_entity.pdbx_description
1 polymer ?
#
loop_
_entity_poly.entity_id
_entity_poly.type
_entity_poly.pdbx_seq_one_letter_code
_entity_poly.pdbx_strand_id
1 'polypeptide(L)'
;IKCAGHYMDDYYIIVPPDRDAKEIMALIVAKAESLKLTVSKSKSRIVPLTKPFRYCKAKFTLTETGHVVMNGNRDGVKRARRKIKAFRTKIQNGEMSYDDLWTSVNGMLAYFESYDDHKRVLRLRRLFYSIFGFSPERIENFRERGKKDEIRCA
;
A
#
# COMPACT_ATOMS: atom_id res chain seq x y z
N ILE A 1 10.10 -16.18 -22.47
CA ILE A 1 9.40 -15.28 -21.53
C ILE A 1 10.21 -14.01 -21.41
N LYS A 2 9.66 -12.88 -21.91
CA LYS A 2 10.35 -11.57 -21.90
C LYS A 2 10.05 -10.73 -20.64
N CYS A 3 9.00 -11.05 -19.90
CA CYS A 3 8.60 -10.30 -18.73
C CYS A 3 8.23 -11.22 -17.57
N ALA A 4 9.09 -11.25 -16.59
CA ALA A 4 8.92 -11.96 -15.34
C ALA A 4 9.57 -11.17 -14.21
N GLY A 5 9.10 -11.31 -13.00
CA GLY A 5 9.69 -10.69 -11.83
C GLY A 5 9.28 -11.39 -10.55
N HIS A 6 9.92 -11.01 -9.47
CA HIS A 6 9.59 -11.53 -8.15
C HIS A 6 9.76 -10.46 -7.07
N TYR A 7 9.03 -10.64 -5.99
CA TYR A 7 9.21 -9.92 -4.75
C TYR A 7 9.15 -10.92 -3.61
N MET A 8 10.30 -11.18 -2.96
CA MET A 8 10.46 -12.29 -1.99
C MET A 8 9.96 -13.63 -2.59
N ASP A 9 8.92 -14.20 -2.03
CA ASP A 9 8.33 -15.48 -2.41
C ASP A 9 7.26 -15.37 -3.52
N ASP A 10 6.86 -14.15 -3.85
CA ASP A 10 5.81 -13.90 -4.85
C ASP A 10 6.45 -13.69 -6.24
N TYR A 11 6.08 -14.52 -7.21
CA TYR A 11 6.53 -14.44 -8.60
C TYR A 11 5.39 -14.03 -9.52
N TYR A 12 5.70 -13.30 -10.57
CA TYR A 12 4.79 -13.12 -11.69
C TYR A 12 5.49 -13.37 -13.01
N ILE A 13 4.74 -13.86 -13.97
CA ILE A 13 5.21 -14.10 -15.33
C ILE A 13 4.10 -13.64 -16.27
N ILE A 14 4.45 -12.78 -17.22
CA ILE A 14 3.56 -12.38 -18.31
C ILE A 14 3.79 -13.33 -19.46
N VAL A 15 2.77 -14.13 -19.76
CA VAL A 15 2.80 -15.14 -20.82
C VAL A 15 2.22 -14.51 -22.09
N PRO A 16 2.96 -14.48 -23.19
CA PRO A 16 2.45 -13.99 -24.46
C PRO A 16 1.34 -14.90 -25.02
N PRO A 17 0.45 -14.38 -25.88
CA PRO A 17 -0.74 -15.09 -26.33
C PRO A 17 -0.48 -16.35 -27.18
N ASP A 18 0.69 -16.47 -27.75
CA ASP A 18 1.17 -17.64 -28.53
C ASP A 18 1.68 -18.82 -27.67
N ARG A 19 1.65 -18.68 -26.35
CA ARG A 19 2.11 -19.69 -25.41
C ARG A 19 1.01 -20.14 -24.46
N ASP A 20 1.03 -21.43 -24.09
CA ASP A 20 0.09 -21.94 -23.08
C ASP A 20 0.59 -21.60 -21.66
N ALA A 21 -0.20 -20.77 -20.97
CA ALA A 21 0.09 -20.38 -19.59
C ALA A 21 0.00 -21.56 -18.60
N LYS A 22 -0.80 -22.60 -18.91
CA LYS A 22 -0.91 -23.79 -18.05
C LYS A 22 0.35 -24.64 -18.15
N GLU A 23 0.89 -24.81 -19.35
CA GLU A 23 2.14 -25.52 -19.58
C GLU A 23 3.29 -24.82 -18.84
N ILE A 24 3.41 -23.50 -18.97
CA ILE A 24 4.42 -22.72 -18.28
C ILE A 24 4.27 -22.83 -16.76
N MET A 25 3.04 -22.80 -16.24
CA MET A 25 2.80 -23.01 -14.81
C MET A 25 3.26 -24.38 -14.34
N ALA A 26 2.99 -25.44 -15.12
CA ALA A 26 3.42 -26.81 -14.80
C ALA A 26 4.95 -26.92 -14.77
N LEU A 27 5.65 -26.31 -15.72
CA LEU A 27 7.12 -26.28 -15.74
C LEU A 27 7.70 -25.55 -14.51
N ILE A 28 7.09 -24.45 -14.08
CA ILE A 28 7.51 -23.72 -12.88
C ILE A 28 7.31 -24.56 -11.63
N VAL A 29 6.17 -25.22 -11.50
CA VAL A 29 5.87 -26.11 -10.36
C VAL A 29 6.88 -27.24 -10.31
N ALA A 30 7.11 -27.94 -11.43
CA ALA A 30 8.08 -29.04 -11.51
C ALA A 30 9.50 -28.57 -11.14
N LYS A 31 9.90 -27.38 -11.61
CA LYS A 31 11.21 -26.81 -11.25
C LYS A 31 11.31 -26.47 -9.77
N ALA A 32 10.28 -25.88 -9.17
CA ALA A 32 10.23 -25.59 -7.74
C ALA A 32 10.34 -26.87 -6.90
N GLU A 33 9.59 -27.90 -7.26
CA GLU A 33 9.63 -29.22 -6.61
C GLU A 33 11.02 -29.86 -6.70
N SER A 34 11.70 -29.74 -7.84
CA SER A 34 13.09 -30.23 -8.00
C SER A 34 14.08 -29.52 -7.07
N LEU A 35 13.75 -28.30 -6.65
CA LEU A 35 14.51 -27.50 -5.67
C LEU A 35 14.01 -27.70 -4.23
N LYS A 36 13.13 -28.69 -3.98
CA LYS A 36 12.47 -28.95 -2.69
C LYS A 36 11.64 -27.76 -2.15
N LEU A 37 11.14 -26.92 -3.07
CA LEU A 37 10.24 -25.80 -2.75
C LEU A 37 8.79 -26.21 -2.98
N THR A 38 7.89 -25.78 -2.10
CA THR A 38 6.46 -26.07 -2.23
C THR A 38 5.73 -24.87 -2.81
N VAL A 39 5.08 -25.06 -3.96
CA VAL A 39 4.24 -24.02 -4.58
C VAL A 39 2.83 -24.05 -3.98
N SER A 40 2.37 -22.92 -3.43
CA SER A 40 1.03 -22.80 -2.86
C SER A 40 -0.05 -22.80 -3.97
N LYS A 41 -0.75 -23.92 -4.14
CA LYS A 41 -1.84 -24.06 -5.13
C LYS A 41 -2.97 -23.06 -4.93
N SER A 42 -3.27 -22.66 -3.70
CA SER A 42 -4.34 -21.70 -3.39
C SER A 42 -3.99 -20.25 -3.75
N LYS A 43 -2.69 -19.92 -3.79
CA LYS A 43 -2.21 -18.57 -4.12
C LYS A 43 -1.77 -18.45 -5.58
N SER A 44 -1.31 -19.55 -6.19
CA SER A 44 -0.85 -19.55 -7.57
C SER A 44 -2.02 -19.65 -8.54
N ARG A 45 -2.09 -18.73 -9.49
CA ARG A 45 -3.21 -18.65 -10.45
C ARG A 45 -2.81 -18.00 -11.76
N ILE A 46 -3.46 -18.43 -12.81
CA ILE A 46 -3.39 -17.80 -14.13
C ILE A 46 -4.52 -16.78 -14.21
N VAL A 47 -4.18 -15.56 -14.57
CA VAL A 47 -5.17 -14.46 -14.67
C VAL A 47 -5.02 -13.79 -16.03
N PRO A 48 -6.10 -13.67 -16.83
CA PRO A 48 -6.07 -12.88 -18.06
C PRO A 48 -5.77 -11.40 -17.73
N LEU A 49 -4.86 -10.75 -18.46
CA LEU A 49 -4.54 -9.32 -18.26
C LEU A 49 -5.71 -8.37 -18.50
N THR A 50 -6.74 -8.84 -19.22
CA THR A 50 -8.02 -8.11 -19.40
C THR A 50 -8.84 -8.02 -18.11
N LYS A 51 -8.51 -8.83 -17.08
CA LYS A 51 -9.19 -8.80 -15.78
C LYS A 51 -8.26 -8.22 -14.72
N PRO A 52 -8.81 -7.44 -13.77
CA PRO A 52 -8.02 -6.93 -12.65
C PRO A 52 -7.45 -8.06 -11.80
N PHE A 53 -6.19 -7.97 -11.44
CA PHE A 53 -5.52 -8.94 -10.57
C PHE A 53 -4.82 -8.27 -9.39
N ARG A 54 -4.44 -9.07 -8.39
CA ARG A 54 -3.70 -8.59 -7.22
C ARG A 54 -2.31 -9.20 -7.18
N TYR A 55 -1.32 -8.35 -6.91
CA TYR A 55 0.06 -8.73 -6.67
C TYR A 55 0.67 -7.77 -5.64
N CYS A 56 1.47 -8.27 -4.69
CA CYS A 56 2.11 -7.47 -3.64
C CYS A 56 1.18 -6.45 -2.95
N LYS A 57 -0.04 -6.87 -2.59
CA LYS A 57 -1.09 -6.06 -1.94
C LYS A 57 -1.69 -4.95 -2.82
N ALA A 58 -1.22 -4.73 -4.04
CA ALA A 58 -1.81 -3.84 -5.00
C ALA A 58 -2.80 -4.56 -5.93
N LYS A 59 -3.76 -3.81 -6.47
CA LYS A 59 -4.67 -4.25 -7.52
C LYS A 59 -4.25 -3.58 -8.82
N PHE A 60 -3.88 -4.37 -9.81
CA PHE A 60 -3.51 -3.92 -11.14
C PHE A 60 -4.68 -4.09 -12.10
N THR A 61 -4.86 -3.11 -12.97
CA THR A 61 -5.85 -3.13 -14.05
C THR A 61 -5.18 -2.59 -15.30
N LEU A 62 -5.15 -3.37 -16.36
CA LEU A 62 -4.73 -2.91 -17.68
C LEU A 62 -5.94 -2.28 -18.37
N THR A 63 -5.80 -1.04 -18.84
CA THR A 63 -6.83 -0.35 -19.60
C THR A 63 -6.77 -0.76 -21.07
N GLU A 64 -7.83 -0.49 -21.82
CA GLU A 64 -7.89 -0.74 -23.27
C GLU A 64 -6.81 0.06 -24.04
N THR A 65 -6.39 1.19 -23.50
CA THR A 65 -5.31 2.01 -24.07
C THR A 65 -3.90 1.52 -23.73
N GLY A 66 -3.78 0.37 -23.02
CA GLY A 66 -2.49 -0.19 -22.60
C GLY A 66 -1.91 0.45 -21.34
N HIS A 67 -2.61 1.39 -20.70
CA HIS A 67 -2.16 1.99 -19.45
C HIS A 67 -2.43 1.05 -18.26
N VAL A 68 -1.46 0.95 -17.34
CA VAL A 68 -1.59 0.14 -16.12
C VAL A 68 -2.00 1.03 -14.96
N VAL A 69 -3.17 0.76 -14.39
CA VAL A 69 -3.65 1.43 -13.17
C VAL A 69 -3.36 0.56 -11.96
N MET A 70 -2.66 1.12 -10.98
CA MET A 70 -2.30 0.44 -9.74
C MET A 70 -3.05 1.03 -8.54
N ASN A 71 -3.97 0.28 -7.95
CA ASN A 71 -4.73 0.72 -6.79
C ASN A 71 -4.29 -0.01 -5.51
N GLY A 72 -4.25 0.72 -4.40
CA GLY A 72 -3.97 0.16 -3.09
C GLY A 72 -5.10 -0.73 -2.55
N ASN A 73 -4.81 -1.51 -1.51
CA ASN A 73 -5.78 -2.40 -0.88
C ASN A 73 -6.88 -1.61 -0.13
N ARG A 74 -8.15 -1.95 -0.34
CA ARG A 74 -9.31 -1.35 0.37
C ARG A 74 -9.23 -1.51 1.89
N ASP A 75 -8.69 -2.63 2.39
CA ASP A 75 -8.54 -2.87 3.83
C ASP A 75 -7.45 -1.99 4.44
N GLY A 76 -6.42 -1.61 3.67
CA GLY A 76 -5.44 -0.61 4.04
C GLY A 76 -6.10 0.74 4.34
N VAL A 77 -6.99 1.19 3.44
CA VAL A 77 -7.74 2.46 3.62
C VAL A 77 -8.65 2.40 4.86
N LYS A 78 -9.33 1.29 5.10
CA LYS A 78 -10.16 1.12 6.31
C LYS A 78 -9.31 1.21 7.58
N ARG A 79 -8.13 0.56 7.61
CA ARG A 79 -7.19 0.64 8.73
C ARG A 79 -6.65 2.06 8.92
N ALA A 80 -6.28 2.76 7.85
CA ALA A 80 -5.84 4.14 7.89
C ALA A 80 -6.90 5.06 8.51
N ARG A 81 -8.15 4.93 8.11
CA ARG A 81 -9.26 5.69 8.68
C ARG A 81 -9.44 5.44 10.18
N ARG A 82 -9.33 4.17 10.64
CA ARG A 82 -9.40 3.84 12.07
C ARG A 82 -8.23 4.45 12.84
N LYS A 83 -7.00 4.39 12.28
CA LYS A 83 -5.82 5.00 12.89
C LYS A 83 -5.98 6.51 13.05
N ILE A 84 -6.40 7.23 12.00
CA ILE A 84 -6.60 8.68 12.07
C ILE A 84 -7.59 9.04 13.18
N LYS A 85 -8.69 8.30 13.33
CA LYS A 85 -9.65 8.52 14.41
C LYS A 85 -9.05 8.29 15.80
N ALA A 86 -8.26 7.24 15.96
CA ALA A 86 -7.62 6.89 17.22
C ALA A 86 -6.50 7.87 17.62
N PHE A 87 -5.83 8.51 16.66
CA PHE A 87 -4.75 9.45 16.94
C PHE A 87 -5.20 10.64 17.78
N ARG A 88 -6.42 11.16 17.56
CA ARG A 88 -6.95 12.26 18.38
C ARG A 88 -7.00 11.90 19.86
N THR A 89 -7.57 10.75 20.20
CA THR A 89 -7.64 10.28 21.59
C THR A 89 -6.25 10.08 22.18
N LYS A 90 -5.32 9.49 21.42
CA LYS A 90 -3.94 9.27 21.86
C LYS A 90 -3.20 10.59 22.18
N ILE A 91 -3.36 11.61 21.33
CA ILE A 91 -2.79 12.95 21.59
C ILE A 91 -3.42 13.55 22.85
N GLN A 92 -4.76 13.49 23.00
CA GLN A 92 -5.46 14.02 24.16
C GLN A 92 -5.05 13.36 25.48
N ASN A 93 -4.75 12.05 25.44
CA ASN A 93 -4.30 11.29 26.59
C ASN A 93 -2.78 11.42 26.86
N GLY A 94 -2.02 12.14 26.03
CA GLY A 94 -0.57 12.18 26.12
C GLY A 94 0.16 10.91 25.69
N GLU A 95 -0.55 9.94 25.11
CA GLU A 95 0.00 8.66 24.62
C GLU A 95 0.73 8.77 23.27
N MET A 96 0.65 9.93 22.62
CA MET A 96 1.20 10.20 21.30
C MET A 96 1.61 11.65 21.18
N SER A 97 2.86 11.88 20.80
CA SER A 97 3.38 13.22 20.50
C SER A 97 2.96 13.70 19.11
N TYR A 98 3.12 15.01 18.85
CA TYR A 98 2.93 15.53 17.50
C TYR A 98 4.00 15.03 16.50
N ASP A 99 5.19 14.64 16.97
CA ASP A 99 6.23 14.00 16.15
C ASP A 99 5.80 12.62 15.70
N ASP A 100 5.21 11.82 16.59
CA ASP A 100 4.67 10.50 16.26
C ASP A 100 3.48 10.63 15.28
N LEU A 101 2.62 11.62 15.52
CA LEU A 101 1.49 11.91 14.63
C LEU A 101 1.98 12.24 13.21
N TRP A 102 2.96 13.13 13.09
CA TRP A 102 3.55 13.54 11.81
C TRP A 102 4.14 12.34 11.07
N THR A 103 5.00 11.56 11.74
CA THR A 103 5.64 10.36 11.18
C THR A 103 4.59 9.35 10.70
N SER A 104 3.58 9.09 11.55
CA SER A 104 2.53 8.10 11.25
C SER A 104 1.62 8.55 10.10
N VAL A 105 1.24 9.83 10.04
CA VAL A 105 0.34 10.36 9.01
C VAL A 105 1.06 10.49 7.67
N ASN A 106 2.28 11.04 7.66
CA ASN A 106 3.05 11.17 6.42
C ASN A 106 3.41 9.82 5.81
N GLY A 107 3.89 8.86 6.61
CA GLY A 107 4.16 7.51 6.12
C GLY A 107 2.92 6.83 5.56
N MET A 108 1.76 7.05 6.19
CA MET A 108 0.48 6.52 5.71
C MET A 108 0.02 7.18 4.40
N LEU A 109 0.11 8.50 4.29
CA LEU A 109 -0.28 9.24 3.08
C LEU A 109 0.66 8.91 1.92
N ALA A 110 1.98 8.93 2.13
CA ALA A 110 2.98 8.56 1.14
C ALA A 110 2.76 7.14 0.60
N TYR A 111 2.41 6.18 1.48
CA TYR A 111 2.05 4.84 1.05
C TYR A 111 0.86 4.82 0.08
N PHE A 112 -0.19 5.62 0.32
CA PHE A 112 -1.33 5.67 -0.60
C PHE A 112 -1.06 6.53 -1.84
N GLU A 113 -0.19 7.52 -1.75
CA GLU A 113 0.24 8.37 -2.88
C GLU A 113 1.10 7.60 -3.89
N SER A 114 1.75 6.50 -3.47
CA SER A 114 2.47 5.60 -4.39
C SER A 114 1.56 4.79 -5.32
N TYR A 115 0.23 4.90 -5.15
CA TYR A 115 -0.78 4.27 -5.99
C TYR A 115 -1.59 5.32 -6.76
N ASP A 116 -2.30 4.91 -7.82
CA ASP A 116 -3.23 5.77 -8.57
C ASP A 116 -4.54 6.03 -7.80
N ASP A 117 -4.44 6.27 -6.51
CA ASP A 117 -5.56 6.35 -5.56
C ASP A 117 -5.85 7.78 -5.06
N HIS A 118 -5.62 8.82 -5.89
CA HIS A 118 -5.80 10.23 -5.50
C HIS A 118 -7.10 10.52 -4.75
N LYS A 119 -8.22 9.95 -5.21
CA LYS A 119 -9.52 10.13 -4.55
C LYS A 119 -9.54 9.60 -3.12
N ARG A 120 -8.78 8.52 -2.84
CA ARG A 120 -8.69 7.94 -1.48
C ARG A 120 -7.78 8.76 -0.59
N VAL A 121 -6.66 9.24 -1.11
CA VAL A 121 -5.75 10.16 -0.41
C VAL A 121 -6.51 11.42 0.00
N LEU A 122 -7.22 12.07 -0.92
CA LEU A 122 -8.05 13.26 -0.62
C LEU A 122 -9.10 12.98 0.47
N ARG A 123 -9.73 11.79 0.46
CA ARG A 123 -10.68 11.41 1.52
C ARG A 123 -10.01 11.22 2.87
N LEU A 124 -8.78 10.69 2.93
CA LEU A 124 -8.02 10.56 4.18
C LEU A 124 -7.59 11.93 4.70
N ARG A 125 -7.12 12.84 3.84
CA ARG A 125 -6.77 14.23 4.18
C ARG A 125 -7.99 14.99 4.72
N ARG A 126 -9.14 14.88 4.07
CA ARG A 126 -10.40 15.48 4.55
C ARG A 126 -10.85 14.93 5.89
N LEU A 127 -10.74 13.60 6.09
CA LEU A 127 -11.04 12.97 7.38
C LEU A 127 -10.09 13.48 8.47
N PHE A 128 -8.80 13.58 8.19
CA PHE A 128 -7.84 14.14 9.12
C PHE A 128 -8.22 15.59 9.51
N TYR A 129 -8.47 16.43 8.52
CA TYR A 129 -8.91 17.81 8.76
C TYR A 129 -10.18 17.90 9.61
N SER A 130 -11.18 17.05 9.35
CA SER A 130 -12.43 17.04 10.13
C SER A 130 -12.24 16.67 11.61
N ILE A 131 -11.17 15.93 11.92
CA ILE A 131 -10.87 15.46 13.28
C ILE A 131 -9.96 16.43 14.03
N PHE A 132 -8.96 16.99 13.37
CA PHE A 132 -7.91 17.80 13.98
C PHE A 132 -8.11 19.30 13.79
N GLY A 133 -8.93 19.74 12.82
CA GLY A 133 -9.15 21.16 12.51
C GLY A 133 -8.04 21.81 11.69
N PHE A 134 -7.00 21.05 11.30
CA PHE A 134 -5.91 21.52 10.45
C PHE A 134 -5.48 20.43 9.45
N SER A 135 -4.76 20.82 8.40
CA SER A 135 -4.29 19.87 7.39
C SER A 135 -3.05 19.09 7.88
N PRO A 136 -2.80 17.87 7.36
CA PRO A 136 -1.63 17.08 7.73
C PRO A 136 -0.30 17.83 7.56
N GLU A 137 -0.18 18.72 6.59
CA GLU A 137 1.00 19.54 6.30
C GLU A 137 1.32 20.54 7.42
N ARG A 138 0.33 20.90 8.24
CA ARG A 138 0.52 21.81 9.39
C ARG A 138 1.03 21.13 10.64
N ILE A 139 1.12 19.80 10.68
CA ILE A 139 1.61 19.06 11.86
C ILE A 139 3.04 19.51 12.21
N GLU A 140 3.86 19.80 11.22
CA GLU A 140 5.24 20.22 11.40
C GLU A 140 5.36 21.51 12.25
N ASN A 141 4.42 22.44 12.09
CA ASN A 141 4.36 23.68 12.90
C ASN A 141 4.14 23.39 14.40
N PHE A 142 3.45 22.30 14.74
CA PHE A 142 3.19 21.90 16.11
C PHE A 142 4.42 21.18 16.72
N ARG A 143 5.18 20.43 15.91
CA ARG A 143 6.46 19.83 16.30
C ARG A 143 7.45 20.87 16.77
N GLU A 144 7.60 21.94 15.98
CA GLU A 144 8.54 23.03 16.29
C GLU A 144 8.13 23.81 17.55
N ARG A 145 6.84 24.00 17.79
CA ARG A 145 6.36 24.65 19.02
C ARG A 145 6.64 23.81 20.26
N GLY A 146 6.34 22.50 20.22
CA GLY A 146 6.63 21.59 21.35
C GLY A 146 8.10 21.58 21.72
N LYS A 147 9.03 21.55 20.74
CA LYS A 147 10.47 21.65 21.00
C LYS A 147 10.89 22.98 21.63
N LYS A 148 10.26 24.10 21.28
CA LYS A 148 10.55 25.40 21.88
C LYS A 148 10.07 25.49 23.33
N ASP A 149 8.96 24.83 23.67
CA ASP A 149 8.42 24.79 25.02
C ASP A 149 9.27 23.87 25.93
N GLU A 150 9.78 22.74 25.43
CA GLU A 150 10.74 21.89 26.15
C GLU A 150 12.08 22.60 26.43
N ILE A 151 12.58 23.43 25.51
CA ILE A 151 13.81 24.22 25.70
C ILE A 151 13.61 25.38 26.70
N ARG A 152 12.38 25.85 26.89
CA ARG A 152 12.07 26.91 27.85
C ARG A 152 11.87 26.39 29.27
N CYS A 153 11.64 25.09 29.46
CA CYS A 153 11.47 24.45 30.77
C CYS A 153 12.75 23.76 31.26
N ALA A 154 13.84 23.80 30.52
CA ALA A 154 15.19 23.31 30.90
C ALA A 154 16.11 24.51 31.18
#